data_c1a55538905b7fb01d6028c90d16e189
#
_entry.id   c1a55538905b7fb01d6028c90d16e189
#
_cell.length_a   1.000
_cell.length_b   1.000
_cell.length_c   1.000
_cell.angle_alpha   90.00
_cell.angle_beta   90.00
_cell.angle_gamma   90.00
#
_symmetry.space_group_name_H-M   'P 1'
#
loop_
_entity.id
_entity.type
_entity.pdbx_description
1 polymer ?
#
loop_
_entity_poly.entity_id
_entity_poly.type
_entity_poly.pdbx_seq_one_letter_code
_entity_poly.pdbx_strand_id
1 'polypeptide(L)'
;SAVIDKDFASELLAENLDADFLIILTAVEKVAINFGKPEEKWLDDLETEEARKYIKEGHFAPGSMLPKVQAAVKFAESKPGRTALITLLEKAKDGIQGKTGTHIHLA
;
A
#
# COMPACT_ATOMS: atom_id res chain seq x y z
N SER A 1 15.14 -6.76 -3.98
CA SER A 1 14.18 -7.72 -4.49
C SER A 1 12.74 -7.28 -4.17
N ALA A 2 11.78 -7.77 -4.93
CA ALA A 2 10.38 -7.39 -4.75
C ALA A 2 9.50 -8.64 -4.75
N VAL A 3 8.41 -8.58 -3.97
CA VAL A 3 7.35 -9.59 -3.95
C VAL A 3 6.07 -8.94 -4.46
N ILE A 4 5.38 -9.62 -5.37
CA ILE A 4 4.12 -9.14 -5.95
C ILE A 4 2.98 -9.99 -5.40
N ASP A 5 1.95 -9.35 -4.86
CA ASP A 5 0.80 -10.00 -4.24
C ASP A 5 -0.51 -9.54 -4.86
N LYS A 6 -1.28 -10.48 -5.41
CA LYS A 6 -2.62 -10.21 -5.94
C LYS A 6 -3.70 -10.39 -4.86
N ASP A 7 -3.40 -11.17 -3.84
CA ASP A 7 -4.38 -11.60 -2.83
C ASP A 7 -4.04 -11.13 -1.42
N PHE A 8 -3.06 -10.25 -1.30
CA PHE A 8 -2.49 -9.71 -0.05
C PHE A 8 -2.18 -10.77 1.00
N ALA A 9 -1.81 -11.96 0.55
CA ALA A 9 -1.39 -13.07 1.42
C ALA A 9 0.13 -13.18 1.55
N SER A 10 0.90 -12.35 0.83
CA SER A 10 2.35 -12.48 0.69
C SER A 10 3.17 -11.58 1.60
N GLU A 11 2.55 -10.87 2.54
CA GLU A 11 3.27 -9.95 3.42
C GLU A 11 4.33 -10.70 4.25
N LEU A 12 3.92 -11.80 4.88
CA LEU A 12 4.84 -12.60 5.68
C LEU A 12 5.93 -13.23 4.81
N LEU A 13 5.59 -13.68 3.61
CA LEU A 13 6.56 -14.20 2.67
C LEU A 13 7.57 -13.13 2.29
N ALA A 14 7.12 -11.92 2.04
CA ALA A 14 8.00 -10.80 1.71
C ALA A 14 8.97 -10.50 2.85
N GLU A 15 8.51 -10.56 4.11
CA GLU A 15 9.40 -10.41 5.25
C GLU A 15 10.43 -11.55 5.31
N ASN A 16 9.98 -12.79 5.12
CA ASN A 16 10.85 -13.98 5.20
C ASN A 16 11.91 -14.01 4.11
N LEU A 17 11.59 -13.48 2.93
CA LEU A 17 12.52 -13.37 1.81
C LEU A 17 13.42 -12.13 1.89
N ASP A 18 13.25 -11.33 2.94
CA ASP A 18 13.97 -10.07 3.11
C ASP A 18 13.84 -9.15 1.90
N ALA A 19 12.64 -9.10 1.32
CA ALA A 19 12.34 -8.23 0.20
C ALA A 19 12.36 -6.76 0.62
N ASP A 20 12.78 -5.89 -0.29
CA ASP A 20 12.79 -4.44 -0.05
C ASP A 20 11.47 -3.80 -0.45
N PHE A 21 10.70 -4.48 -1.25
CA PHE A 21 9.50 -3.95 -1.88
C PHE A 21 8.40 -5.00 -1.86
N LEU A 22 7.21 -4.62 -1.42
CA LEU A 22 6.01 -5.45 -1.55
C LEU A 22 5.03 -4.72 -2.47
N ILE A 23 4.67 -5.35 -3.58
CA ILE A 23 3.74 -4.75 -4.54
C ILE A 23 2.39 -5.44 -4.37
N ILE A 24 1.40 -4.66 -3.95
CA ILE A 24 0.04 -5.15 -3.74
C ILE A 24 -0.84 -4.64 -4.88
N LEU A 25 -1.36 -5.57 -5.68
CA LEU A 25 -2.18 -5.22 -6.83
C LEU A 25 -3.66 -5.14 -6.42
N THR A 26 -4.32 -4.12 -6.92
CA THR A 26 -5.71 -3.85 -6.59
C THR A 26 -6.45 -3.29 -7.81
N ALA A 27 -7.73 -2.98 -7.64
CA ALA A 27 -8.59 -2.53 -8.74
C ALA A 27 -8.51 -1.02 -8.99
N VAL A 28 -7.67 -0.30 -8.23
CA VAL A 28 -7.50 1.15 -8.40
C VAL A 28 -6.03 1.50 -8.50
N GLU A 29 -5.74 2.59 -9.18
CA GLU A 29 -4.34 3.01 -9.38
C GLU A 29 -3.70 3.53 -8.10
N LYS A 30 -4.48 4.18 -7.23
CA LYS A 30 -4.00 4.75 -5.97
C LYS A 30 -5.02 4.54 -4.88
N VAL A 31 -4.54 4.54 -3.64
CA VAL A 31 -5.41 4.53 -2.45
C VAL A 31 -6.00 5.93 -2.27
N ALA A 32 -7.28 6.01 -1.93
CA ALA A 32 -7.96 7.28 -1.70
C ALA A 32 -8.54 7.34 -0.29
N ILE A 33 -8.59 8.55 0.26
CA ILE A 33 -9.34 8.85 1.49
C ILE A 33 -10.54 9.71 1.12
N ASN A 34 -11.59 9.69 1.95
CA ASN A 34 -12.84 10.42 1.73
C ASN A 34 -13.45 10.11 0.35
N PHE A 35 -13.36 8.85 -0.06
CA PHE A 35 -13.85 8.42 -1.38
C PHE A 35 -15.33 8.76 -1.55
N GLY A 36 -15.66 9.37 -2.70
CA GLY A 36 -17.02 9.76 -3.02
C GLY A 36 -17.49 11.06 -2.36
N LYS A 37 -16.62 11.73 -1.62
CA LYS A 37 -16.92 12.99 -0.94
C LYS A 37 -16.18 14.16 -1.61
N PRO A 38 -16.62 15.43 -1.35
CA PRO A 38 -15.90 16.59 -1.89
C PRO A 38 -14.43 16.65 -1.47
N GLU A 39 -14.08 16.09 -0.31
CA GLU A 39 -12.71 16.07 0.21
C GLU A 39 -11.91 14.86 -0.30
N GLU A 40 -12.40 14.14 -1.29
CA GLU A 40 -11.68 12.98 -1.84
C GLU A 40 -10.26 13.35 -2.23
N LYS A 41 -9.32 12.53 -1.76
CA LYS A 41 -7.90 12.72 -2.06
C LYS A 41 -7.28 11.38 -2.42
N TRP A 42 -6.60 11.34 -3.55
CA TRP A 42 -5.82 10.18 -4.00
C TRP A 42 -4.40 10.32 -3.48
N LEU A 43 -3.89 9.27 -2.82
CA LEU A 43 -2.62 9.33 -2.12
C LEU A 43 -1.47 8.83 -3.00
N ASP A 44 -0.40 9.60 -3.08
CA ASP A 44 0.81 9.21 -3.80
C ASP A 44 1.83 8.59 -2.86
N ASP A 45 2.02 9.19 -1.70
CA ASP A 45 3.02 8.82 -0.73
C ASP A 45 2.38 8.86 0.65
N LEU A 46 2.60 7.82 1.44
CA LEU A 46 1.89 7.67 2.70
C LEU A 46 2.83 7.08 3.76
N GLU A 47 3.07 7.85 4.81
CA GLU A 47 3.82 7.33 5.94
C GLU A 47 2.96 6.37 6.76
N THR A 48 3.58 5.40 7.41
CA THR A 48 2.86 4.39 8.17
C THR A 48 2.01 5.00 9.29
N GLU A 49 2.47 6.07 9.91
CA GLU A 49 1.69 6.76 10.94
C GLU A 49 0.40 7.35 10.38
N GLU A 50 0.48 7.99 9.22
CA GLU A 50 -0.71 8.52 8.54
C GLU A 50 -1.65 7.39 8.12
N ALA A 51 -1.09 6.29 7.64
CA ALA A 51 -1.90 5.13 7.24
C ALA A 51 -2.68 4.59 8.43
N ARG A 52 -2.04 4.47 9.59
CA ARG A 52 -2.70 4.01 10.82
C ARG A 52 -3.82 4.96 11.22
N LYS A 53 -3.60 6.26 11.11
CA LYS A 53 -4.62 7.27 11.40
C LYS A 53 -5.83 7.08 10.49
N TYR A 54 -5.61 6.93 9.18
CA TYR A 54 -6.71 6.73 8.23
C TYR A 54 -7.43 5.41 8.43
N ILE A 55 -6.72 4.36 8.82
CA ILE A 55 -7.34 3.08 9.20
C ILE A 55 -8.29 3.29 10.37
N LYS A 56 -7.83 3.98 11.40
CA LYS A 56 -8.61 4.26 12.60
C LYS A 56 -9.84 5.11 12.29
N GLU A 57 -9.72 6.05 11.35
CA GLU A 57 -10.81 6.91 10.93
C GLU A 57 -11.80 6.23 9.98
N GLY A 58 -11.51 5.01 9.56
CA GLY A 58 -12.44 4.23 8.74
C GLY A 58 -12.46 4.59 7.27
N HIS A 59 -11.38 5.13 6.72
CA HIS A 59 -11.33 5.52 5.29
C HIS A 59 -11.29 4.34 4.32
N PHE A 60 -10.95 3.14 4.76
CA PHE A 60 -10.73 2.00 3.88
C PHE A 60 -11.80 0.94 4.04
N ALA A 61 -12.30 0.41 2.92
CA ALA A 61 -13.33 -0.61 2.93
C ALA A 61 -12.84 -1.90 3.61
N PRO A 62 -13.54 -2.38 4.68
CA PRO A 62 -13.04 -3.53 5.46
C PRO A 62 -12.86 -4.82 4.67
N GLY A 63 -13.66 -5.04 3.64
CA GLY A 63 -13.60 -6.26 2.85
C GLY A 63 -12.63 -6.22 1.69
N SER A 64 -12.00 -5.09 1.42
CA SER A 64 -11.14 -4.93 0.24
C SER A 64 -9.87 -4.14 0.53
N MET A 65 -9.96 -2.82 0.60
CA MET A 65 -8.76 -1.97 0.73
C MET A 65 -8.10 -2.06 2.10
N LEU A 66 -8.90 -2.19 3.17
CA LEU A 66 -8.36 -2.22 4.53
C LEU A 66 -7.29 -3.29 4.74
N PRO A 67 -7.54 -4.58 4.38
CA PRO A 67 -6.50 -5.60 4.54
C PRO A 67 -5.22 -5.28 3.76
N LYS A 68 -5.36 -4.66 2.59
CA LYS A 68 -4.20 -4.30 1.77
C LYS A 68 -3.36 -3.22 2.43
N VAL A 69 -4.01 -2.19 2.95
CA VAL A 69 -3.31 -1.11 3.66
C VAL A 69 -2.65 -1.64 4.92
N GLN A 70 -3.34 -2.51 5.66
CA GLN A 70 -2.79 -3.13 6.86
C GLN A 70 -1.53 -3.96 6.54
N ALA A 71 -1.59 -4.77 5.48
CA ALA A 71 -0.42 -5.56 5.06
C ALA A 71 0.73 -4.64 4.63
N ALA A 72 0.43 -3.57 3.91
CA ALA A 72 1.44 -2.62 3.48
C ALA A 72 2.13 -1.95 4.66
N VAL A 73 1.36 -1.53 5.66
CA VAL A 73 1.91 -0.91 6.88
C VAL A 73 2.79 -1.90 7.62
N LYS A 74 2.33 -3.12 7.80
CA LYS A 74 3.11 -4.15 8.50
C LYS A 74 4.44 -4.40 7.80
N PHE A 75 4.43 -4.53 6.49
CA PHE A 75 5.66 -4.75 5.73
C PHE A 75 6.61 -3.56 5.85
N ALA A 76 6.10 -2.34 5.68
CA ALA A 76 6.93 -1.14 5.75
C ALA A 76 7.55 -0.94 7.12
N GLU A 77 6.88 -1.38 8.19
CA GLU A 77 7.37 -1.25 9.56
C GLU A 77 8.28 -2.40 9.98
N SER A 78 8.31 -3.49 9.22
CA SER A 78 9.06 -4.68 9.61
C SER A 78 10.58 -4.46 9.56
N LYS A 79 11.04 -3.50 8.77
CA LYS A 79 12.46 -3.17 8.66
C LYS A 79 12.64 -1.80 8.01
N PRO A 80 13.59 -0.97 8.47
CA PRO A 80 13.85 0.31 7.82
C PRO A 80 14.21 0.14 6.34
N GLY A 81 13.75 1.06 5.52
CA GLY A 81 14.03 1.05 4.08
C GLY A 81 13.06 0.25 3.22
N ARG A 82 12.11 -0.45 3.83
CA ARG A 82 11.10 -1.18 3.09
C ARG A 82 9.97 -0.27 2.65
N THR A 83 9.47 -0.52 1.43
CA THR A 83 8.34 0.21 0.87
C THR A 83 7.30 -0.76 0.34
N ALA A 84 6.03 -0.48 0.60
CA ALA A 84 4.93 -1.21 0.00
C ALA A 84 4.25 -0.31 -1.02
N LEU A 85 3.94 -0.87 -2.18
CA LEU A 85 3.27 -0.16 -3.28
C LEU A 85 1.91 -0.78 -3.51
N ILE A 86 0.86 0.04 -3.54
CA ILE A 86 -0.49 -0.40 -3.89
C ILE A 86 -0.87 0.27 -5.21
N THR A 87 -1.19 -0.52 -6.23
CA THR A 87 -1.54 0.02 -7.55
C THR A 87 -2.29 -1.00 -8.40
N LEU A 88 -2.69 -0.59 -9.60
CA LEU A 88 -3.25 -1.48 -10.63
C LEU A 88 -2.14 -2.34 -11.26
N LEU A 89 -2.52 -3.53 -11.71
CA LEU A 89 -1.59 -4.42 -12.42
C LEU A 89 -0.94 -3.71 -13.62
N GLU A 90 -1.72 -3.02 -14.44
CA GLU A 90 -1.22 -2.34 -15.64
C GLU A 90 -0.29 -1.19 -15.31
N LYS A 91 -0.30 -0.71 -14.07
CA LYS A 91 0.50 0.42 -13.61
C LYS A 91 1.66 0.01 -12.72
N ALA A 92 1.85 -1.29 -12.51
CA ALA A 92 2.90 -1.78 -11.59
C ALA A 92 4.29 -1.30 -11.99
N LYS A 93 4.61 -1.34 -13.26
CA LYS A 93 5.92 -0.89 -13.77
C LYS A 93 6.15 0.58 -13.47
N ASP A 94 5.17 1.42 -13.77
CA ASP A 94 5.27 2.86 -13.49
C ASP A 94 5.28 3.13 -11.99
N GLY A 95 4.55 2.33 -11.22
CA GLY A 95 4.54 2.43 -9.76
C GLY A 95 5.91 2.14 -9.15
N ILE A 96 6.58 1.11 -9.64
CA ILE A 96 7.95 0.77 -9.19
C ILE A 96 8.92 1.91 -9.46
N GLN A 97 8.71 2.63 -10.57
CA GLN A 97 9.53 3.77 -10.94
C GLN A 97 9.15 5.06 -10.20
N GLY A 98 8.16 5.01 -9.32
CA GLY A 98 7.70 6.16 -8.57
C GLY A 98 6.78 7.11 -9.31
N LYS A 99 6.26 6.72 -10.47
CA LYS A 99 5.42 7.59 -11.31
C LYS A 99 3.96 7.55 -10.96
N THR A 100 3.50 6.47 -10.31
CA THR A 100 2.11 6.32 -9.93
C THR A 100 1.99 5.34 -8.76
N GLY A 101 0.75 5.09 -8.31
CA GLY A 101 0.48 4.21 -7.18
C GLY A 101 0.65 4.91 -5.84
N THR A 102 0.30 4.22 -4.77
CA THR A 102 0.48 4.70 -3.40
C THR A 102 1.65 3.97 -2.77
N HIS A 103 2.69 4.71 -2.39
CA HIS A 103 3.89 4.18 -1.73
C HIS A 103 3.76 4.36 -0.23
N ILE A 104 3.83 3.27 0.52
CA ILE A 104 3.71 3.28 1.99
C ILE A 104 5.05 2.92 2.59
N HIS A 105 5.54 3.76 3.48
CA HIS A 105 6.88 3.62 4.08
C HIS A 105 6.92 4.23 5.49
N LEU A 106 7.97 3.93 6.23
CA LEU A 106 8.23 4.60 7.50
C LEU A 106 8.55 6.07 7.27
N ALA A 107 8.26 6.87 8.28
CA ALA A 107 8.56 8.29 8.26
C ALA A 107 10.06 8.56 8.13
#